data_f0da4af7dec1816cdc4e7b771d0de546
#
_entry.id   f0da4af7dec1816cdc4e7b771d0de546
#
_cell.length_a   1.000
_cell.length_b   1.000
_cell.length_c   1.000
_cell.angle_alpha   90.00
_cell.angle_beta   90.00
_cell.angle_gamma   90.00
#
_symmetry.space_group_name_H-M   'P 1'
#
loop_
_entity.id
_entity.type
_entity.pdbx_description
1 polymer ?
#
loop_
_entity_poly.entity_id
_entity_poly.type
_entity_poly.pdbx_seq_one_letter_code
_entity_poly.pdbx_strand_id
1 'polypeptide(L)'
;SLQSVNTKLAAGMSVQSELLTARDAVDSAQASIISAQSGVDKTKESLCLMLGWTYGAAVEIGPLPDPELDRIAAIDPEADVERGLANSYSLKILQKQLANAAYGSTRDKLEQSLKSQRESAANGIKNSYRNLLLAKDNYDQALQAFALEQDNMRAAETKMAAGTITPNAYQKQQTSYAVAETSVKTKQLDLLNAQVDYDWAVNGLAGS
;
A
#
# COMPACT_ATOMS: atom_id res chain seq x y z
N SER A 1 8.09 -19.13 20.73
CA SER A 1 8.76 -18.01 21.43
C SER A 1 10.00 -18.50 22.14
N LEU A 2 10.99 -17.63 22.32
CA LEU A 2 12.25 -17.93 23.03
C LEU A 2 11.99 -18.49 24.44
N GLN A 3 11.01 -17.92 25.15
CA GLN A 3 10.61 -18.36 26.48
C GLN A 3 10.11 -19.81 26.51
N SER A 4 9.32 -20.23 25.50
CA SER A 4 8.85 -21.61 25.39
C SER A 4 9.98 -22.59 25.15
N VAL A 5 10.99 -22.24 24.34
CA VAL A 5 12.17 -23.07 24.08
C VAL A 5 13.04 -23.17 25.34
N ASN A 6 13.24 -22.08 26.08
CA ASN A 6 13.97 -22.08 27.35
C ASN A 6 13.30 -23.02 28.37
N THR A 7 11.99 -22.97 28.51
CA THR A 7 11.24 -23.84 29.43
C THR A 7 11.36 -25.32 29.03
N LYS A 8 11.28 -25.63 27.73
CA LYS A 8 11.46 -27.00 27.22
C LYS A 8 12.89 -27.51 27.43
N LEU A 9 13.90 -26.65 27.22
CA LEU A 9 15.29 -27.00 27.46
C LEU A 9 15.55 -27.31 28.95
N ALA A 10 15.03 -26.48 29.86
CA ALA A 10 15.11 -26.69 31.31
C ALA A 10 14.42 -28.00 31.74
N ALA A 11 13.37 -28.42 31.04
CA ALA A 11 12.67 -29.68 31.26
C ALA A 11 13.33 -30.88 30.53
N GLY A 12 14.45 -30.70 29.82
CA GLY A 12 15.13 -31.75 29.06
C GLY A 12 14.37 -32.17 27.79
N MET A 13 13.38 -31.39 27.34
CA MET A 13 12.50 -31.67 26.21
C MET A 13 12.89 -30.91 24.93
N SER A 14 14.02 -30.21 24.92
CA SER A 14 14.55 -29.47 23.75
C SER A 14 16.07 -29.56 23.72
N VAL A 15 16.67 -29.32 22.55
CA VAL A 15 18.11 -29.31 22.37
C VAL A 15 18.68 -27.89 22.31
N GLN A 16 19.93 -27.72 22.67
CA GLN A 16 20.59 -26.41 22.72
C GLN A 16 20.59 -25.69 21.36
N SER A 17 20.58 -26.44 20.24
CA SER A 17 20.47 -25.87 18.89
C SER A 17 19.13 -25.17 18.64
N GLU A 18 18.03 -25.66 19.20
CA GLU A 18 16.70 -25.00 19.11
C GLU A 18 16.70 -23.66 19.86
N LEU A 19 17.42 -23.59 20.98
CA LEU A 19 17.58 -22.33 21.73
C LEU A 19 18.39 -21.32 20.92
N LEU A 20 19.48 -21.75 20.28
CA LEU A 20 20.28 -20.87 19.41
C LEU A 20 19.45 -20.37 18.25
N THR A 21 18.75 -21.25 17.54
CA THR A 21 17.83 -20.86 16.43
C THR A 21 16.76 -19.88 16.90
N ALA A 22 16.21 -20.07 18.08
CA ALA A 22 15.20 -19.16 18.62
C ALA A 22 15.79 -17.79 18.99
N ARG A 23 17.04 -17.73 19.46
CA ARG A 23 17.78 -16.48 19.69
C ARG A 23 18.08 -15.76 18.38
N ASP A 24 18.65 -16.46 17.41
CA ASP A 24 18.94 -15.91 16.08
C ASP A 24 17.69 -15.32 15.42
N ALA A 25 16.53 -15.97 15.60
CA ALA A 25 15.26 -15.44 15.10
C ALA A 25 14.84 -14.14 15.82
N VAL A 26 15.09 -14.02 17.12
CA VAL A 26 14.82 -12.77 17.87
C VAL A 26 15.77 -11.67 17.44
N ASP A 27 17.05 -11.96 17.32
CA ASP A 27 18.07 -10.98 16.92
C ASP A 27 17.82 -10.49 15.48
N SER A 28 17.46 -11.40 14.58
CA SER A 28 17.05 -11.05 13.19
C SER A 28 15.79 -10.17 13.15
N ALA A 29 14.79 -10.47 13.99
CA ALA A 29 13.58 -9.65 14.10
C ALA A 29 13.92 -8.25 14.65
N GLN A 30 14.81 -8.17 15.62
CA GLN A 30 15.26 -6.90 16.21
C GLN A 30 16.05 -6.06 15.21
N ALA A 31 16.95 -6.67 14.44
CA ALA A 31 17.66 -6.01 13.35
C ALA A 31 16.69 -5.47 12.28
N SER A 32 15.64 -6.22 11.95
CA SER A 32 14.59 -5.81 11.02
C SER A 32 13.79 -4.60 11.54
N ILE A 33 13.48 -4.54 12.83
CA ILE A 33 12.83 -3.39 13.46
C ILE A 33 13.71 -2.15 13.37
N ILE A 34 15.01 -2.26 13.71
CA ILE A 34 15.96 -1.15 13.65
C ILE A 34 16.09 -0.65 12.20
N SER A 35 16.16 -1.55 11.23
CA SER A 35 16.23 -1.21 9.81
C SER A 35 14.96 -0.49 9.34
N ALA A 36 13.78 -0.98 9.74
CA ALA A 36 12.51 -0.34 9.43
C ALA A 36 12.40 1.07 10.04
N GLN A 37 12.81 1.22 11.31
CA GLN A 37 12.84 2.53 11.98
C GLN A 37 13.76 3.51 11.25
N SER A 38 14.97 3.09 10.90
CA SER A 38 15.91 3.91 10.11
C SER A 38 15.33 4.29 8.74
N GLY A 39 14.57 3.40 8.12
CA GLY A 39 13.85 3.68 6.87
C GLY A 39 12.78 4.78 7.04
N VAL A 40 12.00 4.71 8.11
CA VAL A 40 11.00 5.74 8.47
C VAL A 40 11.66 7.08 8.69
N ASP A 41 12.76 7.13 9.46
CA ASP A 41 13.48 8.37 9.77
C ASP A 41 14.04 9.02 8.51
N LYS A 42 14.68 8.24 7.62
CA LYS A 42 15.16 8.73 6.31
C LYS A 42 14.02 9.27 5.43
N THR A 43 12.86 8.61 5.44
CA THR A 43 11.70 9.07 4.65
C THR A 43 11.15 10.38 5.20
N LYS A 44 11.08 10.53 6.53
CA LYS A 44 10.69 11.79 7.18
C LYS A 44 11.66 12.93 6.85
N GLU A 45 12.97 12.69 6.92
CA GLU A 45 14.00 13.65 6.55
C GLU A 45 13.90 14.09 5.10
N SER A 46 13.70 13.11 4.18
CA SER A 46 13.48 13.38 2.77
C SER A 46 12.24 14.24 2.52
N LEU A 47 11.14 13.95 3.22
CA LEU A 47 9.92 14.74 3.15
C LEU A 47 10.14 16.18 3.64
N CYS A 48 10.85 16.36 4.76
CA CYS A 48 11.22 17.69 5.28
C CYS A 48 12.00 18.50 4.24
N LEU A 49 12.99 17.87 3.59
CA LEU A 49 13.79 18.53 2.55
C LEU A 49 12.95 18.90 1.33
N MET A 50 12.06 18.02 0.87
CA MET A 50 11.17 18.31 -0.27
C MET A 50 10.18 19.46 0.02
N LEU A 51 9.75 19.60 1.28
CA LEU A 51 8.86 20.68 1.71
C LEU A 51 9.62 21.98 2.06
N GLY A 52 10.94 22.00 1.96
CA GLY A 52 11.77 23.16 2.34
C GLY A 52 11.85 23.39 3.84
N TRP A 53 11.56 22.39 4.65
CA TRP A 53 11.67 22.46 6.11
C TRP A 53 13.11 22.21 6.57
N THR A 54 13.40 22.62 7.81
CA THR A 54 14.73 22.40 8.39
C THR A 54 14.99 20.90 8.57
N TYR A 55 16.20 20.46 8.25
CA TYR A 55 16.66 19.10 8.51
C TYR A 55 16.48 18.74 9.99
N GLY A 56 15.91 17.59 10.26
CA GLY A 56 15.64 17.15 11.64
C GLY A 56 14.45 17.81 12.31
N ALA A 57 13.59 18.54 11.58
CA ALA A 57 12.35 19.06 12.14
C ALA A 57 11.51 17.92 12.73
N ALA A 58 10.95 18.15 13.93
CA ALA A 58 10.06 17.20 14.59
C ALA A 58 8.72 17.19 13.84
N VAL A 59 8.59 16.29 12.86
CA VAL A 59 7.36 16.10 12.09
C VAL A 59 6.54 15.00 12.71
N GLU A 60 5.31 15.34 13.11
CA GLU A 60 4.32 14.37 13.51
C GLU A 60 3.50 13.95 12.29
N ILE A 61 3.52 12.64 12.00
CA ILE A 61 2.68 12.06 10.94
C ILE A 61 1.35 11.67 11.58
N GLY A 62 0.28 12.31 11.14
CA GLY A 62 -1.07 12.01 11.60
C GLY A 62 -1.55 10.61 11.17
N PRO A 63 -2.72 10.18 11.66
CA PRO A 63 -3.33 8.92 11.22
C PRO A 63 -3.66 8.96 9.73
N LEU A 64 -3.71 7.77 9.11
CA LEU A 64 -4.17 7.64 7.73
C LEU A 64 -5.62 8.14 7.61
N PRO A 65 -5.95 8.93 6.58
CA PRO A 65 -7.32 9.31 6.31
C PRO A 65 -8.15 8.07 5.90
N ASP A 66 -9.46 8.15 6.13
CA ASP A 66 -10.36 7.10 5.65
C ASP A 66 -10.48 7.16 4.12
N PRO A 67 -10.50 5.99 3.44
CA PRO A 67 -10.69 5.94 1.99
C PRO A 67 -12.09 6.44 1.59
N GLU A 68 -12.18 7.19 0.49
CA GLU A 68 -13.43 7.72 -0.06
C GLU A 68 -14.19 6.64 -0.86
N LEU A 69 -14.75 5.63 -0.17
CA LEU A 69 -15.38 4.47 -0.83
C LEU A 69 -16.60 4.86 -1.68
N ASP A 70 -17.40 5.82 -1.23
CA ASP A 70 -18.58 6.31 -1.96
C ASP A 70 -18.17 6.99 -3.27
N ARG A 71 -17.05 7.72 -3.26
CA ARG A 71 -16.50 8.33 -4.45
C ARG A 71 -16.05 7.28 -5.47
N ILE A 72 -15.37 6.21 -5.00
CA ILE A 72 -14.95 5.11 -5.87
C ILE A 72 -16.16 4.44 -6.53
N ALA A 73 -17.25 4.25 -5.78
CA ALA A 73 -18.46 3.64 -6.31
C ALA A 73 -19.20 4.54 -7.34
N ALA A 74 -19.00 5.85 -7.30
CA ALA A 74 -19.60 6.82 -8.19
C ALA A 74 -18.77 7.11 -9.47
N ILE A 75 -17.61 6.48 -9.65
CA ILE A 75 -16.74 6.70 -10.82
C ILE A 75 -17.40 6.21 -12.10
N ASP A 76 -17.45 7.09 -13.11
CA ASP A 76 -17.74 6.72 -14.50
C ASP A 76 -16.43 6.70 -15.30
N PRO A 77 -15.86 5.51 -15.55
CA PRO A 77 -14.55 5.39 -16.18
C PRO A 77 -14.50 5.90 -17.62
N GLU A 78 -15.63 5.88 -18.36
CA GLU A 78 -15.64 6.38 -19.74
C GLU A 78 -15.66 7.92 -19.76
N ALA A 79 -16.45 8.56 -18.90
CA ALA A 79 -16.43 10.02 -18.73
C ALA A 79 -15.06 10.51 -18.23
N ASP A 80 -14.43 9.78 -17.36
CA ASP A 80 -13.11 10.12 -16.83
C ASP A 80 -11.98 9.93 -17.85
N VAL A 81 -12.08 8.94 -18.76
CA VAL A 81 -11.18 8.82 -19.90
C VAL A 81 -11.24 10.06 -20.80
N GLU A 82 -12.46 10.51 -21.18
CA GLU A 82 -12.60 11.72 -22.00
C GLU A 82 -12.05 12.96 -21.27
N ARG A 83 -12.29 13.09 -19.98
CA ARG A 83 -11.74 14.18 -19.14
C ARG A 83 -10.21 14.14 -19.11
N GLY A 84 -9.61 12.97 -18.89
CA GLY A 84 -8.16 12.82 -18.83
C GLY A 84 -7.49 13.08 -20.17
N LEU A 85 -8.10 12.64 -21.28
CA LEU A 85 -7.63 12.97 -22.63
C LEU A 85 -7.69 14.47 -22.90
N ALA A 86 -8.74 15.16 -22.48
CA ALA A 86 -8.87 16.60 -22.61
C ALA A 86 -7.86 17.37 -21.74
N ASN A 87 -7.49 16.83 -20.58
CA ASN A 87 -6.53 17.44 -19.65
C ASN A 87 -5.07 17.19 -20.04
N SER A 88 -4.78 16.12 -20.79
CA SER A 88 -3.43 15.69 -21.12
C SER A 88 -2.61 16.78 -21.81
N TYR A 89 -1.53 17.19 -21.13
CA TYR A 89 -0.62 18.21 -21.63
C TYR A 89 0.17 17.72 -22.86
N SER A 90 0.59 16.47 -22.87
CA SER A 90 1.30 15.87 -23.99
C SER A 90 0.45 15.82 -25.26
N LEU A 91 -0.84 15.49 -25.15
CA LEU A 91 -1.77 15.53 -26.27
C LEU A 91 -1.97 16.95 -26.81
N LYS A 92 -2.10 17.94 -25.92
CA LYS A 92 -2.20 19.37 -26.30
C LYS A 92 -0.97 19.86 -27.06
N ILE A 93 0.23 19.43 -26.65
CA ILE A 93 1.48 19.76 -27.38
C ILE A 93 1.45 19.14 -28.77
N LEU A 94 1.16 17.83 -28.88
CA LEU A 94 1.12 17.15 -30.19
C LEU A 94 0.07 17.76 -31.13
N GLN A 95 -1.10 18.14 -30.61
CA GLN A 95 -2.13 18.83 -31.38
C GLN A 95 -1.64 20.18 -31.91
N LYS A 96 -0.94 20.97 -31.09
CA LYS A 96 -0.34 22.24 -31.54
C LYS A 96 0.77 22.03 -32.58
N GLN A 97 1.61 21.02 -32.36
CA GLN A 97 2.64 20.68 -33.35
C GLN A 97 2.03 20.26 -34.70
N LEU A 98 0.98 19.45 -34.66
CA LEU A 98 0.24 19.01 -35.82
C LEU A 98 -0.44 20.19 -36.55
N ALA A 99 -1.04 21.12 -35.83
CA ALA A 99 -1.67 22.32 -36.40
C ALA A 99 -0.68 23.23 -37.14
N ASN A 100 0.59 23.26 -36.68
CA ASN A 100 1.65 24.07 -37.24
C ASN A 100 2.50 23.33 -38.30
N ALA A 101 2.30 22.02 -38.48
CA ALA A 101 3.08 21.22 -39.40
C ALA A 101 2.64 21.44 -40.86
N ALA A 102 3.61 21.65 -41.76
CA ALA A 102 3.38 21.65 -43.19
C ALA A 102 2.95 20.25 -43.66
N TYR A 103 2.29 20.21 -44.85
CA TYR A 103 1.91 18.95 -45.46
C TYR A 103 3.14 18.08 -45.80
N GLY A 104 3.00 16.76 -45.66
CA GLY A 104 4.02 15.78 -45.94
C GLY A 104 4.30 14.80 -44.84
N SER A 105 5.33 13.98 -44.96
CA SER A 105 5.67 12.87 -44.09
C SER A 105 5.81 13.24 -42.60
N THR A 106 6.17 14.49 -42.28
CA THR A 106 6.25 14.98 -40.89
C THR A 106 4.87 15.09 -40.26
N ARG A 107 3.89 15.59 -41.03
CA ARG A 107 2.50 15.68 -40.60
C ARG A 107 1.91 14.28 -40.32
N ASP A 108 2.14 13.36 -41.27
CA ASP A 108 1.65 11.98 -41.15
C ASP A 108 2.20 11.28 -39.86
N LYS A 109 3.49 11.50 -39.58
CA LYS A 109 4.12 10.99 -38.32
C LYS A 109 3.50 11.60 -37.08
N LEU A 110 3.20 12.90 -37.07
CA LEU A 110 2.57 13.57 -35.96
C LEU A 110 1.14 13.08 -35.74
N GLU A 111 0.36 12.84 -36.79
CA GLU A 111 -0.98 12.26 -36.73
C GLU A 111 -0.96 10.86 -36.12
N GLN A 112 -0.02 10.01 -36.58
CA GLN A 112 0.16 8.67 -36.00
C GLN A 112 0.60 8.74 -34.55
N SER A 113 1.52 9.65 -34.21
CA SER A 113 1.97 9.85 -32.82
C SER A 113 0.82 10.33 -31.91
N LEU A 114 0.00 11.26 -32.38
CA LEU A 114 -1.17 11.75 -31.66
C LEU A 114 -2.18 10.63 -31.39
N LYS A 115 -2.45 9.80 -32.41
CA LYS A 115 -3.35 8.65 -32.26
C LYS A 115 -2.82 7.65 -31.21
N SER A 116 -1.54 7.24 -31.37
CA SER A 116 -0.90 6.31 -30.45
C SER A 116 -0.85 6.85 -29.01
N GLN A 117 -0.52 8.12 -28.82
CA GLN A 117 -0.47 8.75 -27.51
C GLN A 117 -1.87 8.85 -26.88
N ARG A 118 -2.91 9.13 -27.68
CA ARG A 118 -4.30 9.15 -27.20
C ARG A 118 -4.75 7.76 -26.73
N GLU A 119 -4.45 6.72 -27.50
CA GLU A 119 -4.76 5.34 -27.13
C GLU A 119 -4.00 4.90 -25.86
N SER A 120 -2.72 5.28 -25.77
CA SER A 120 -1.90 5.00 -24.59
C SER A 120 -2.44 5.70 -23.34
N ALA A 121 -2.78 6.97 -23.42
CA ALA A 121 -3.35 7.73 -22.32
C ALA A 121 -4.71 7.16 -21.87
N ALA A 122 -5.60 6.82 -22.81
CA ALA A 122 -6.89 6.20 -22.51
C ALA A 122 -6.70 4.85 -21.79
N ASN A 123 -5.78 4.01 -22.28
CA ASN A 123 -5.46 2.73 -21.65
C ASN A 123 -4.82 2.92 -20.28
N GLY A 124 -3.99 3.94 -20.08
CA GLY A 124 -3.41 4.31 -18.80
C GLY A 124 -4.48 4.60 -17.74
N ILE A 125 -5.47 5.45 -18.08
CA ILE A 125 -6.58 5.79 -17.19
C ILE A 125 -7.42 4.54 -16.86
N LYS A 126 -7.75 3.71 -17.85
CA LYS A 126 -8.50 2.47 -17.64
C LYS A 126 -7.74 1.48 -16.73
N ASN A 127 -6.42 1.40 -16.88
CA ASN A 127 -5.58 0.56 -16.03
C ASN A 127 -5.50 1.10 -14.59
N SER A 128 -5.36 2.42 -14.40
CA SER A 128 -5.41 3.03 -13.07
C SER A 128 -6.75 2.79 -12.38
N TYR A 129 -7.87 2.84 -13.11
CA TYR A 129 -9.18 2.47 -12.58
C TYR A 129 -9.26 1.00 -12.14
N ARG A 130 -8.74 0.08 -12.95
CA ARG A 130 -8.69 -1.36 -12.58
C ARG A 130 -7.84 -1.59 -11.34
N ASN A 131 -6.70 -0.91 -11.24
CA ASN A 131 -5.84 -0.98 -10.08
C ASN A 131 -6.53 -0.43 -8.83
N LEU A 132 -7.30 0.65 -8.95
CA LEU A 132 -8.09 1.21 -7.88
C LEU A 132 -9.15 0.21 -7.38
N LEU A 133 -9.88 -0.44 -8.28
CA LEU A 133 -10.86 -1.47 -7.90
C LEU A 133 -10.18 -2.67 -7.22
N LEU A 134 -9.05 -3.12 -7.74
CA LEU A 134 -8.28 -4.21 -7.12
C LEU A 134 -7.79 -3.83 -5.72
N ALA A 135 -7.31 -2.61 -5.54
CA ALA A 135 -6.87 -2.13 -4.23
C ALA A 135 -8.05 -2.05 -3.24
N LYS A 136 -9.23 -1.63 -3.71
CA LYS A 136 -10.47 -1.64 -2.93
C LYS A 136 -10.85 -3.06 -2.50
N ASP A 137 -10.87 -4.01 -3.42
CA ASP A 137 -11.20 -5.41 -3.12
C ASP A 137 -10.22 -6.01 -2.10
N ASN A 138 -8.93 -5.71 -2.23
CA ASN A 138 -7.90 -6.15 -1.27
C ASN A 138 -8.12 -5.54 0.12
N TYR A 139 -8.53 -4.27 0.19
CA TYR A 139 -8.86 -3.61 1.45
C TYR A 139 -10.09 -4.23 2.10
N ASP A 140 -11.15 -4.49 1.34
CA ASP A 140 -12.38 -5.14 1.83
C ASP A 140 -12.09 -6.56 2.35
N GLN A 141 -11.24 -7.32 1.67
CA GLN A 141 -10.78 -8.64 2.13
C GLN A 141 -9.98 -8.54 3.43
N ALA A 142 -9.10 -7.54 3.57
CA ALA A 142 -8.33 -7.34 4.79
C ALA A 142 -9.25 -6.98 5.99
N LEU A 143 -10.29 -6.17 5.76
CA LEU A 143 -11.30 -5.87 6.78
C LEU A 143 -12.05 -7.11 7.25
N GLN A 144 -12.46 -7.99 6.31
CA GLN A 144 -13.13 -9.24 6.65
C GLN A 144 -12.22 -10.19 7.44
N ALA A 145 -10.95 -10.32 7.01
CA ALA A 145 -9.96 -11.11 7.73
C ALA A 145 -9.70 -10.58 9.14
N PHE A 146 -9.64 -9.27 9.30
CA PHE A 146 -9.47 -8.64 10.61
C PHE A 146 -10.68 -8.86 11.52
N ALA A 147 -11.91 -8.74 11.00
CA ALA A 147 -13.12 -9.03 11.75
C ALA A 147 -13.13 -10.48 12.28
N LEU A 148 -12.71 -11.45 11.46
CA LEU A 148 -12.56 -12.84 11.89
C LEU A 148 -11.51 -12.98 12.99
N GLU A 149 -10.37 -12.32 12.87
CA GLU A 149 -9.32 -12.37 13.91
C GLU A 149 -9.74 -11.65 15.19
N GLN A 150 -10.61 -10.65 15.14
CA GLN A 150 -11.23 -10.05 16.32
C GLN A 150 -12.10 -11.06 17.08
N ASP A 151 -12.91 -11.83 16.37
CA ASP A 151 -13.76 -12.85 17.00
C ASP A 151 -12.92 -14.00 17.56
N ASN A 152 -11.89 -14.43 16.84
CA ASN A 152 -10.92 -15.41 17.34
C ASN A 152 -10.19 -14.92 18.60
N MET A 153 -9.83 -13.63 18.65
CA MET A 153 -9.16 -13.05 19.82
C MET A 153 -10.09 -13.03 21.04
N ARG A 154 -11.37 -12.61 20.89
CA ARG A 154 -12.37 -12.66 21.96
C ARG A 154 -12.59 -14.09 22.49
N ALA A 155 -12.65 -15.07 21.56
CA ALA A 155 -12.77 -16.48 21.94
C ALA A 155 -11.51 -16.97 22.70
N ALA A 156 -10.31 -16.54 22.28
CA ALA A 156 -9.06 -16.89 22.95
C ALA A 156 -8.96 -16.25 24.33
N GLU A 157 -9.42 -15.02 24.53
CA GLU A 157 -9.51 -14.34 25.82
C GLU A 157 -10.41 -15.13 26.79
N THR A 158 -11.60 -15.52 26.33
CA THR A 158 -12.55 -16.32 27.12
C THR A 158 -11.96 -17.68 27.52
N LYS A 159 -11.31 -18.37 26.57
CA LYS A 159 -10.66 -19.66 26.79
C LYS A 159 -9.45 -19.54 27.73
N MET A 160 -8.70 -18.46 27.65
CA MET A 160 -7.57 -18.19 28.53
C MET A 160 -8.03 -17.94 29.94
N ALA A 161 -9.11 -17.14 30.15
CA ALA A 161 -9.72 -16.90 31.44
C ALA A 161 -10.29 -18.19 32.09
N ALA A 162 -10.84 -19.08 31.24
CA ALA A 162 -11.32 -20.39 31.68
C ALA A 162 -10.22 -21.45 31.89
N GLY A 163 -8.94 -21.11 31.59
CA GLY A 163 -7.81 -22.05 31.67
C GLY A 163 -7.82 -23.17 30.63
N THR A 164 -8.59 -23.03 29.56
CA THR A 164 -8.78 -24.08 28.54
C THR A 164 -7.79 -23.98 27.36
N ILE A 165 -6.97 -22.93 27.27
CA ILE A 165 -5.87 -22.81 26.33
C ILE A 165 -4.55 -22.48 27.04
N THR A 166 -3.45 -22.81 26.39
CA THR A 166 -2.11 -22.49 26.90
C THR A 166 -1.75 -21.02 26.68
N PRO A 167 -0.90 -20.42 27.54
CA PRO A 167 -0.38 -19.05 27.31
C PRO A 167 0.27 -18.88 25.92
N ASN A 168 0.95 -19.91 25.43
CA ASN A 168 1.58 -19.87 24.10
C ASN A 168 0.53 -19.84 22.96
N ALA A 169 -0.58 -20.57 23.11
CA ALA A 169 -1.68 -20.52 22.15
C ALA A 169 -2.36 -19.14 22.14
N TYR A 170 -2.55 -18.55 23.31
CA TYR A 170 -3.07 -17.19 23.46
C TYR A 170 -2.13 -16.16 22.81
N GLN A 171 -0.84 -16.21 23.09
CA GLN A 171 0.16 -15.31 22.47
C GLN A 171 0.19 -15.45 20.95
N LYS A 172 0.04 -16.67 20.41
CA LYS A 172 -0.06 -16.88 18.97
C LYS A 172 -1.28 -16.17 18.39
N GLN A 173 -2.43 -16.23 19.07
CA GLN A 173 -3.64 -15.53 18.63
C GLN A 173 -3.47 -14.00 18.67
N GLN A 174 -2.85 -13.47 19.73
CA GLN A 174 -2.49 -12.04 19.78
C GLN A 174 -1.63 -11.60 18.59
N THR A 175 -0.67 -12.43 18.21
CA THR A 175 0.18 -12.17 17.04
C THR A 175 -0.64 -12.17 15.75
N SER A 176 -1.53 -13.15 15.57
CA SER A 176 -2.41 -13.20 14.38
C SER A 176 -3.31 -11.97 14.28
N TYR A 177 -3.89 -11.55 15.41
CA TYR A 177 -4.69 -10.33 15.49
C TYR A 177 -3.88 -9.08 15.09
N ALA A 178 -2.68 -8.90 15.65
CA ALA A 178 -1.81 -7.76 15.32
C ALA A 178 -1.37 -7.74 13.85
N VAL A 179 -1.12 -8.92 13.27
CA VAL A 179 -0.79 -9.06 11.84
C VAL A 179 -1.99 -8.66 10.98
N ALA A 180 -3.19 -9.10 11.31
CA ALA A 180 -4.39 -8.74 10.58
C ALA A 180 -4.69 -7.23 10.67
N GLU A 181 -4.55 -6.62 11.84
CA GLU A 181 -4.66 -5.17 12.03
C GLU A 181 -3.66 -4.39 11.17
N THR A 182 -2.41 -4.83 11.16
CA THR A 182 -1.37 -4.22 10.32
C THR A 182 -1.69 -4.38 8.83
N SER A 183 -2.24 -5.54 8.43
CA SER A 183 -2.66 -5.79 7.05
C SER A 183 -3.74 -4.80 6.60
N VAL A 184 -4.74 -4.51 7.44
CA VAL A 184 -5.77 -3.49 7.12
C VAL A 184 -5.13 -2.14 6.87
N LYS A 185 -4.23 -1.67 7.75
CA LYS A 185 -3.54 -0.38 7.59
C LYS A 185 -2.70 -0.32 6.31
N THR A 186 -2.03 -1.43 5.97
CA THR A 186 -1.27 -1.53 4.72
C THR A 186 -2.18 -1.47 3.50
N LYS A 187 -3.30 -2.21 3.50
CA LYS A 187 -4.25 -2.19 2.40
C LYS A 187 -5.02 -0.86 2.28
N GLN A 188 -5.27 -0.18 3.40
CA GLN A 188 -5.77 1.19 3.41
C GLN A 188 -4.82 2.15 2.70
N LEU A 189 -3.51 2.06 2.99
CA LEU A 189 -2.49 2.88 2.32
C LEU A 189 -2.40 2.55 0.82
N ASP A 190 -2.41 1.26 0.46
CA ASP A 190 -2.42 0.83 -0.94
C ASP A 190 -3.62 1.42 -1.70
N LEU A 191 -4.81 1.43 -1.07
CA LEU A 191 -6.03 2.00 -1.65
C LEU A 191 -5.93 3.53 -1.81
N LEU A 192 -5.44 4.24 -0.80
CA LEU A 192 -5.24 5.69 -0.87
C LEU A 192 -4.25 6.06 -1.99
N ASN A 193 -3.16 5.31 -2.12
CA ASN A 193 -2.21 5.53 -3.22
C ASN A 193 -2.88 5.28 -4.58
N ALA A 194 -3.65 4.20 -4.72
CA ALA A 194 -4.37 3.93 -5.96
C ALA A 194 -5.42 5.00 -6.30
N GLN A 195 -6.07 5.63 -5.29
CA GLN A 195 -6.95 6.78 -5.50
C GLN A 195 -6.18 7.99 -6.05
N VAL A 196 -5.04 8.31 -5.46
CA VAL A 196 -4.18 9.40 -5.91
C VAL A 196 -3.69 9.16 -7.34
N ASP A 197 -3.21 7.95 -7.64
CA ASP A 197 -2.74 7.57 -8.98
C ASP A 197 -3.84 7.68 -10.03
N TYR A 198 -5.07 7.28 -9.67
CA TYR A 198 -6.22 7.44 -10.54
C TYR A 198 -6.57 8.91 -10.78
N ASP A 199 -6.58 9.73 -9.74
CA ASP A 199 -6.84 11.17 -9.85
C ASP A 199 -5.80 11.86 -10.72
N TRP A 200 -4.54 11.49 -10.60
CA TRP A 200 -3.48 12.02 -11.45
C TRP A 200 -3.67 11.60 -12.91
N ALA A 201 -4.09 10.36 -13.15
CA ALA A 201 -4.38 9.88 -14.49
C ALA A 201 -5.52 10.67 -15.15
N VAL A 202 -6.62 10.89 -14.43
CA VAL A 202 -7.78 11.67 -14.91
C VAL A 202 -7.46 13.17 -15.08
N ASN A 203 -6.50 13.69 -14.31
CA ASN A 203 -6.03 15.07 -14.47
C ASN A 203 -4.95 15.23 -15.57
N GLY A 204 -4.66 14.17 -16.32
CA GLY A 204 -3.73 14.20 -17.45
C GLY A 204 -2.25 14.23 -17.04
N LEU A 205 -1.94 13.86 -15.79
CA LEU A 205 -0.59 13.82 -15.23
C LEU A 205 -0.01 12.41 -15.16
N ALA A 206 -0.76 11.39 -15.62
CA ALA A 206 -0.29 10.02 -15.67
C ALA A 206 0.80 9.86 -16.74
N GLY A 207 1.99 9.47 -16.30
CA GLY A 207 3.06 8.98 -17.17
C GLY A 207 3.66 10.06 -18.07
N SER A 208 4.46 10.90 -17.51
CA SER A 208 5.57 11.52 -18.23
C SER A 208 6.81 10.63 -18.10
#